data_942724c3f56cd0c51aebdcd24ce4b32b
#
_entry.id   942724c3f56cd0c51aebdcd24ce4b32b
#
_cell.length_a   1.000
_cell.length_b   1.000
_cell.length_c   1.000
_cell.angle_alpha   90.00
_cell.angle_beta   90.00
_cell.angle_gamma   90.00
#
_symmetry.space_group_name_H-M   'P 1'
#
loop_
_entity.id
_entity.type
_entity.pdbx_description
1 polymer ?
#
loop_
_entity_poly.entity_id
_entity_poly.type
_entity_poly.pdbx_seq_one_letter_code
_entity_poly.pdbx_strand_id
1 'polypeptide(L)'
;PVQMQDGDTLIFMNFRADRARQFSRAFTDPDFSGFTRQHCPKLASFVMLTEYAADIKAPCAYPPEPLNNVLGEWLAKQGKTQLRISETEKYAHVTFFFSGGREALFDGEQRILIDSPKVATYDLQPEMSSAELTDKLVAAIHSGDFDVIICNYPNGDMVGHTGVLPAAIKAIEAVDSCIGRVVAALREVGGECLITADHGNAEMMLDTDSGQAHTAHTSGPVPLIYVGRNASVTEGGILSDIAPTMLHLMGLPIPPEMSGKILLQPN
;
A
#
# COMPACT_ATOMS: atom_id res chain seq x y z
N PRO A 1 20.23 -26.47 22.41
CA PRO A 1 19.80 -25.08 22.49
C PRO A 1 20.90 -24.25 23.12
N VAL A 2 21.23 -23.10 22.54
CA VAL A 2 22.17 -22.14 23.13
C VAL A 2 21.34 -21.20 24.00
N GLN A 3 21.79 -20.98 25.25
CA GLN A 3 21.15 -19.99 26.12
C GLN A 3 21.89 -18.66 25.97
N MET A 4 21.16 -17.56 25.88
CA MET A 4 21.70 -16.21 25.92
C MET A 4 22.30 -15.90 27.29
N GLN A 5 23.45 -15.25 27.28
CA GLN A 5 24.21 -14.87 28.46
C GLN A 5 24.48 -13.36 28.52
N ASP A 6 24.84 -12.86 29.66
CA ASP A 6 25.30 -11.51 29.80
C ASP A 6 26.57 -11.28 28.96
N GLY A 7 26.60 -10.17 28.23
CA GLY A 7 27.68 -9.85 27.31
C GLY A 7 27.45 -10.31 25.85
N ASP A 8 26.42 -11.09 25.61
CA ASP A 8 26.05 -11.47 24.21
C ASP A 8 25.57 -10.25 23.42
N THR A 9 25.74 -10.31 22.09
CA THR A 9 25.17 -9.35 21.15
C THR A 9 24.04 -10.00 20.37
N LEU A 10 22.89 -9.32 20.30
CA LEU A 10 21.73 -9.77 19.50
C LEU A 10 21.58 -8.84 18.31
N ILE A 11 21.62 -9.40 17.10
CA ILE A 11 21.27 -8.71 15.86
C ILE A 11 19.91 -9.23 15.42
N PHE A 12 18.89 -8.35 15.44
CA PHE A 12 17.52 -8.74 15.11
C PHE A 12 17.25 -8.48 13.64
N MET A 13 17.39 -9.53 12.83
CA MET A 13 17.26 -9.52 11.38
C MET A 13 15.79 -9.62 10.96
N ASN A 14 15.00 -8.57 11.20
CA ASN A 14 13.58 -8.51 10.86
C ASN A 14 13.27 -7.19 10.14
N PHE A 15 12.58 -7.28 8.99
CA PHE A 15 12.19 -6.11 8.20
C PHE A 15 10.88 -5.45 8.68
N ARG A 16 9.96 -6.23 9.26
CA ARG A 16 8.65 -5.72 9.72
C ARG A 16 8.74 -5.19 11.14
N ALA A 17 8.20 -3.99 11.36
CA ALA A 17 8.28 -3.32 12.67
C ALA A 17 7.19 -3.75 13.68
N ASP A 18 6.03 -4.20 13.22
CA ASP A 18 4.83 -4.42 14.04
C ASP A 18 5.06 -5.29 15.29
N ARG A 19 5.42 -6.55 15.12
CA ARG A 19 5.75 -7.45 16.23
C ARG A 19 7.21 -7.34 16.68
N ALA A 20 8.10 -6.87 15.79
CA ALA A 20 9.51 -6.65 16.15
C ALA A 20 9.64 -5.65 17.28
N ARG A 21 8.80 -4.60 17.34
CA ARG A 21 8.80 -3.64 18.47
C ARG A 21 8.50 -4.29 19.81
N GLN A 22 7.58 -5.27 19.85
CA GLN A 22 7.24 -5.98 21.08
C GLN A 22 8.42 -6.83 21.56
N PHE A 23 9.05 -7.57 20.65
CA PHE A 23 10.22 -8.37 20.94
C PHE A 23 11.40 -7.50 21.39
N SER A 24 11.69 -6.41 20.68
CA SER A 24 12.78 -5.51 21.02
C SER A 24 12.60 -4.90 22.42
N ARG A 25 11.41 -4.41 22.77
CA ARG A 25 11.12 -3.89 24.10
C ARG A 25 11.35 -4.91 25.19
N ALA A 26 11.03 -6.20 24.95
CA ALA A 26 11.28 -7.26 25.93
C ALA A 26 12.77 -7.41 26.29
N PHE A 27 13.70 -6.97 25.44
CA PHE A 27 15.14 -7.00 25.69
C PHE A 27 15.74 -5.64 26.10
N THR A 28 15.18 -4.55 25.60
CA THR A 28 15.79 -3.22 25.70
C THR A 28 15.12 -2.30 26.72
N ASP A 29 13.86 -2.57 27.06
CA ASP A 29 13.12 -1.73 28.00
C ASP A 29 13.30 -2.24 29.44
N PRO A 30 13.91 -1.44 30.34
CA PRO A 30 14.06 -1.82 31.75
C PRO A 30 12.70 -1.92 32.45
N ASP A 31 11.72 -1.09 32.06
CA ASP A 31 10.38 -1.01 32.68
C ASP A 31 9.34 -1.88 31.97
N PHE A 32 9.80 -2.83 31.16
CA PHE A 32 8.94 -3.72 30.40
C PHE A 32 7.95 -4.48 31.27
N SER A 33 6.65 -4.32 30.99
CA SER A 33 5.54 -4.89 31.74
C SER A 33 4.65 -5.87 30.94
N GLY A 34 5.01 -6.19 29.70
CA GLY A 34 4.17 -7.04 28.82
C GLY A 34 4.01 -8.48 29.32
N PHE A 35 5.01 -8.99 30.04
CA PHE A 35 4.98 -10.28 30.77
C PHE A 35 6.07 -10.30 31.83
N THR A 36 5.97 -11.22 32.81
CA THR A 36 6.98 -11.37 33.85
C THR A 36 8.25 -12.02 33.30
N ARG A 37 9.36 -11.28 33.25
CA ARG A 37 10.67 -11.79 32.88
C ARG A 37 11.32 -12.45 34.11
N GLN A 38 11.63 -13.75 34.05
CA GLN A 38 12.39 -14.44 35.11
C GLN A 38 13.87 -14.04 35.11
N HIS A 39 14.38 -13.86 33.88
CA HIS A 39 15.76 -13.41 33.65
C HIS A 39 15.79 -12.56 32.36
N CYS A 40 16.52 -11.50 32.35
CA CYS A 40 16.80 -10.69 31.17
C CYS A 40 18.31 -10.52 31.07
N PRO A 41 18.99 -11.12 30.06
CA PRO A 41 20.43 -11.01 29.94
C PRO A 41 20.82 -9.56 29.67
N LYS A 42 21.94 -9.12 30.29
CA LYS A 42 22.55 -7.81 30.01
C LYS A 42 23.33 -7.91 28.71
N LEU A 43 22.69 -7.66 27.61
CA LEU A 43 23.32 -7.72 26.30
C LEU A 43 24.43 -6.66 26.16
N ALA A 44 25.53 -7.00 25.50
CA ALA A 44 26.55 -6.04 25.09
C ALA A 44 25.98 -5.06 24.07
N SER A 45 25.12 -5.56 23.15
CA SER A 45 24.36 -4.75 22.20
C SER A 45 23.11 -5.47 21.75
N PHE A 46 22.03 -4.70 21.52
CA PHE A 46 20.86 -5.12 20.76
C PHE A 46 20.79 -4.27 19.49
N VAL A 47 20.97 -4.86 18.31
CA VAL A 47 20.97 -4.14 17.04
C VAL A 47 19.70 -4.44 16.29
N MET A 48 18.88 -3.42 16.01
CA MET A 48 17.73 -3.51 15.13
C MET A 48 18.20 -3.49 13.67
N LEU A 49 17.57 -4.29 12.79
CA LEU A 49 17.85 -4.21 11.37
C LEU A 49 17.37 -2.86 10.80
N THR A 50 16.15 -2.47 11.13
CA THR A 50 15.57 -1.16 10.83
C THR A 50 14.95 -0.57 12.10
N GLU A 51 14.56 0.68 12.10
CA GLU A 51 13.88 1.30 13.23
C GLU A 51 12.49 0.69 13.42
N TYR A 52 12.26 0.02 14.55
CA TYR A 52 10.96 -0.60 14.85
C TYR A 52 10.01 0.34 15.58
N ALA A 53 10.52 1.28 16.35
CA ALA A 53 9.79 2.38 16.95
C ALA A 53 10.77 3.43 17.47
N ALA A 54 10.38 4.70 17.43
CA ALA A 54 11.23 5.83 17.81
C ALA A 54 11.60 5.86 19.32
N ASP A 55 10.80 5.19 20.16
CA ASP A 55 11.02 5.08 21.60
C ASP A 55 12.05 3.99 21.96
N ILE A 56 12.39 3.06 21.06
CA ILE A 56 13.36 2.00 21.32
C ILE A 56 14.77 2.53 21.14
N LYS A 57 15.49 2.66 22.26
CA LYS A 57 16.86 3.19 22.31
C LYS A 57 17.90 2.08 22.09
N ALA A 58 17.99 1.62 20.85
CA ALA A 58 18.97 0.61 20.42
C ALA A 58 19.59 1.01 19.07
N PRO A 59 20.83 0.59 18.77
CA PRO A 59 21.43 0.78 17.46
C PRO A 59 20.56 0.21 16.34
N CYS A 60 20.50 0.93 15.22
CA CYS A 60 19.79 0.55 14.00
C CYS A 60 20.79 0.42 12.85
N ALA A 61 20.81 -0.75 12.18
CA ALA A 61 21.73 -1.02 11.08
C ALA A 61 21.38 -0.21 9.83
N TYR A 62 20.08 -0.10 9.53
CA TYR A 62 19.52 0.64 8.40
C TYR A 62 18.43 1.58 8.92
N PRO A 63 18.81 2.77 9.40
CA PRO A 63 17.83 3.76 9.85
C PRO A 63 16.92 4.17 8.66
N PRO A 64 15.65 4.55 8.93
CA PRO A 64 14.77 5.03 7.90
C PRO A 64 15.33 6.28 7.24
N GLU A 65 15.36 6.30 5.91
CA GLU A 65 15.67 7.50 5.15
C GLU A 65 14.40 8.36 4.99
N PRO A 66 14.49 9.67 5.18
CA PRO A 66 13.36 10.55 4.94
C PRO A 66 13.01 10.53 3.45
N LEU A 67 11.77 10.13 3.14
CA LEU A 67 11.25 10.18 1.77
C LEU A 67 10.75 11.60 1.48
N ASN A 68 11.56 12.38 0.77
CA ASN A 68 11.20 13.72 0.33
C ASN A 68 10.50 13.67 -1.03
N ASN A 69 9.62 14.63 -1.28
CA ASN A 69 8.93 14.78 -2.55
C ASN A 69 8.13 13.51 -2.98
N VAL A 70 7.57 12.77 -2.00
CA VAL A 70 6.58 11.74 -2.34
C VAL A 70 5.43 12.38 -3.12
N LEU A 71 4.69 11.59 -3.91
CA LEU A 71 3.68 12.13 -4.82
C LEU A 71 2.72 13.13 -4.14
N GLY A 72 2.21 12.80 -2.94
CA GLY A 72 1.30 13.70 -2.20
C GLY A 72 1.94 15.02 -1.81
N GLU A 73 3.19 15.00 -1.35
CA GLU A 73 3.94 16.22 -1.02
C GLU A 73 4.21 17.05 -2.27
N TRP A 74 4.58 16.39 -3.37
CA TRP A 74 4.89 17.10 -4.62
C TRP A 74 3.65 17.74 -5.23
N LEU A 75 2.50 17.04 -5.23
CA LEU A 75 1.21 17.60 -5.66
C LEU A 75 0.84 18.84 -4.84
N ALA A 76 1.00 18.80 -3.52
CA ALA A 76 0.77 19.96 -2.65
C ALA A 76 1.69 21.14 -3.00
N LYS A 77 2.99 20.89 -3.24
CA LYS A 77 3.96 21.91 -3.70
C LYS A 77 3.59 22.51 -5.07
N GLN A 78 2.91 21.75 -5.92
CA GLN A 78 2.39 22.22 -7.21
C GLN A 78 0.98 22.85 -7.09
N GLY A 79 0.46 23.05 -5.88
CA GLY A 79 -0.87 23.62 -5.63
C GLY A 79 -2.03 22.76 -6.11
N LYS A 80 -1.83 21.43 -6.17
CA LYS A 80 -2.82 20.45 -6.64
C LYS A 80 -3.63 19.86 -5.49
N THR A 81 -4.93 19.71 -5.71
CA THR A 81 -5.83 19.03 -4.79
C THR A 81 -5.80 17.52 -5.01
N GLN A 82 -5.92 16.75 -3.92
CA GLN A 82 -5.83 15.30 -4.01
C GLN A 82 -6.78 14.60 -3.03
N LEU A 83 -7.33 13.46 -3.46
CA LEU A 83 -8.15 12.59 -2.64
C LEU A 83 -7.46 11.23 -2.45
N ARG A 84 -7.49 10.70 -1.23
CA ARG A 84 -7.17 9.32 -0.90
C ARG A 84 -8.44 8.61 -0.48
N ILE A 85 -8.76 7.50 -1.11
CA ILE A 85 -10.00 6.76 -0.84
C ILE A 85 -9.76 5.26 -0.86
N SER A 86 -10.21 4.57 0.15
CA SER A 86 -10.17 3.10 0.22
C SER A 86 -11.08 2.59 1.35
N GLU A 87 -11.27 1.27 1.38
CA GLU A 87 -11.84 0.57 2.52
C GLU A 87 -10.82 0.44 3.66
N THR A 88 -11.30 0.13 4.89
CA THR A 88 -10.50 -0.01 6.11
C THR A 88 -9.24 -0.83 5.91
N GLU A 89 -9.32 -1.97 5.23
CA GLU A 89 -8.20 -2.91 5.07
C GLU A 89 -7.02 -2.34 4.25
N LYS A 90 -7.28 -1.41 3.36
CA LYS A 90 -6.25 -0.79 2.49
C LYS A 90 -6.15 0.73 2.67
N TYR A 91 -6.84 1.30 3.66
CA TYR A 91 -6.78 2.73 3.91
C TYR A 91 -5.36 3.23 4.23
N ALA A 92 -4.64 2.50 5.08
CA ALA A 92 -3.24 2.82 5.39
C ALA A 92 -2.33 2.75 4.16
N HIS A 93 -2.67 1.90 3.18
CA HIS A 93 -1.87 1.74 1.95
C HIS A 93 -1.97 2.98 1.05
N VAL A 94 -3.13 3.64 0.98
CA VAL A 94 -3.30 4.88 0.20
C VAL A 94 -3.03 6.15 1.02
N THR A 95 -2.80 6.05 2.33
CA THR A 95 -2.54 7.17 3.23
C THR A 95 -1.14 7.11 3.83
N PHE A 96 -0.96 6.47 4.97
CA PHE A 96 0.30 6.42 5.72
C PHE A 96 1.48 5.90 4.89
N PHE A 97 1.33 4.70 4.28
CA PHE A 97 2.42 4.11 3.49
C PHE A 97 2.67 4.88 2.20
N PHE A 98 1.62 5.29 1.50
CA PHE A 98 1.73 6.08 0.27
C PHE A 98 2.36 7.47 0.51
N SER A 99 2.22 8.00 1.71
CA SER A 99 2.79 9.27 2.16
C SER A 99 4.18 9.13 2.80
N GLY A 100 4.85 7.99 2.60
CA GLY A 100 6.19 7.75 3.13
C GLY A 100 6.27 7.66 4.65
N GLY A 101 5.22 7.16 5.31
CA GLY A 101 5.14 7.03 6.77
C GLY A 101 4.63 8.29 7.48
N ARG A 102 4.07 9.24 6.76
CA ARG A 102 3.50 10.48 7.31
C ARG A 102 2.00 10.32 7.55
N GLU A 103 1.55 10.59 8.78
CA GLU A 103 0.13 10.61 9.15
C GLU A 103 -0.56 11.92 8.78
N ALA A 104 0.12 13.05 8.94
CA ALA A 104 -0.44 14.37 8.66
C ALA A 104 -0.76 14.53 7.17
N LEU A 105 -1.91 15.13 6.89
CA LEU A 105 -2.34 15.50 5.54
C LEU A 105 -1.33 16.46 4.89
N PHE A 106 -1.18 16.36 3.59
CA PHE A 106 -0.56 17.40 2.78
C PHE A 106 -1.58 18.50 2.47
N ASP A 107 -1.09 19.69 2.13
CA ASP A 107 -1.97 20.78 1.70
C ASP A 107 -2.78 20.33 0.47
N GLY A 108 -4.10 20.58 0.48
CA GLY A 108 -5.02 20.14 -0.57
C GLY A 108 -5.35 18.64 -0.56
N GLU A 109 -4.90 17.87 0.43
CA GLU A 109 -5.26 16.45 0.58
C GLU A 109 -6.54 16.28 1.38
N GLN A 110 -7.43 15.44 0.88
CA GLN A 110 -8.61 14.95 1.59
C GLN A 110 -8.58 13.41 1.62
N ARG A 111 -9.26 12.82 2.59
CA ARG A 111 -9.33 11.37 2.78
C ARG A 111 -10.77 10.91 2.98
N ILE A 112 -11.15 9.82 2.33
CA ILE A 112 -12.43 9.14 2.53
C ILE A 112 -12.13 7.70 2.92
N LEU A 113 -12.60 7.31 4.09
CA LEU A 113 -12.57 5.93 4.57
C LEU A 113 -13.95 5.31 4.41
N ILE A 114 -13.99 4.12 3.81
CA ILE A 114 -15.18 3.28 3.74
C ILE A 114 -14.97 2.09 4.70
N ASP A 115 -15.95 1.81 5.54
CA ASP A 115 -15.85 0.68 6.44
C ASP A 115 -15.89 -0.65 5.65
N SER A 116 -14.90 -1.51 5.87
CA SER A 116 -14.94 -2.88 5.34
C SER A 116 -16.01 -3.71 6.05
N PRO A 117 -16.63 -4.69 5.38
CA PRO A 117 -17.69 -5.50 5.96
C PRO A 117 -17.19 -6.28 7.18
N LYS A 118 -18.02 -6.36 8.22
CA LYS A 118 -17.72 -7.06 9.48
C LYS A 118 -18.04 -8.55 9.36
N VAL A 119 -17.24 -9.27 8.58
CA VAL A 119 -17.33 -10.71 8.38
C VAL A 119 -16.11 -11.42 8.96
N ALA A 120 -16.22 -12.72 9.22
CA ALA A 120 -15.10 -13.49 9.78
C ALA A 120 -13.94 -13.60 8.77
N THR A 121 -14.27 -13.84 7.50
CA THR A 121 -13.34 -13.90 6.36
C THR A 121 -14.03 -13.33 5.13
N TYR A 122 -13.28 -12.72 4.22
CA TYR A 122 -13.85 -11.96 3.09
C TYR A 122 -14.39 -12.84 1.95
N ASP A 123 -14.15 -14.15 1.96
CA ASP A 123 -14.83 -15.08 1.06
C ASP A 123 -16.34 -15.16 1.33
N LEU A 124 -16.80 -14.77 2.53
CA LEU A 124 -18.23 -14.70 2.89
C LEU A 124 -18.92 -13.47 2.27
N GLN A 125 -18.17 -12.44 1.92
CA GLN A 125 -18.66 -11.22 1.24
C GLN A 125 -17.59 -10.71 0.27
N PRO A 126 -17.39 -11.37 -0.89
CA PRO A 126 -16.29 -11.06 -1.81
C PRO A 126 -16.34 -9.66 -2.44
N GLU A 127 -17.54 -9.13 -2.63
CA GLU A 127 -17.76 -7.76 -3.12
C GLU A 127 -17.27 -6.69 -2.13
N MET A 128 -17.07 -7.06 -0.86
CA MET A 128 -16.69 -6.17 0.23
C MET A 128 -17.58 -4.91 0.27
N SER A 129 -17.02 -3.74 0.42
CA SER A 129 -17.74 -2.46 0.34
C SER A 129 -17.45 -1.71 -0.97
N SER A 130 -17.02 -2.43 -2.03
CA SER A 130 -16.59 -1.82 -3.30
C SER A 130 -17.68 -0.97 -3.97
N ALA A 131 -18.94 -1.33 -3.81
CA ALA A 131 -20.07 -0.54 -4.36
C ALA A 131 -20.16 0.84 -3.70
N GLU A 132 -20.12 0.93 -2.36
CA GLU A 132 -20.12 2.19 -1.62
C GLU A 132 -18.88 3.03 -1.90
N LEU A 133 -17.71 2.38 -1.92
CA LEU A 133 -16.45 3.04 -2.29
C LEU A 133 -16.57 3.68 -3.67
N THR A 134 -17.13 2.94 -4.65
CA THR A 134 -17.34 3.44 -6.01
C THR A 134 -18.34 4.58 -6.07
N ASP A 135 -19.43 4.55 -5.29
CA ASP A 135 -20.39 5.66 -5.22
C ASP A 135 -19.71 6.96 -4.77
N LYS A 136 -18.86 6.87 -3.73
CA LYS A 136 -18.11 8.02 -3.23
C LYS A 136 -17.04 8.48 -4.22
N LEU A 137 -16.37 7.54 -4.88
CA LEU A 137 -15.34 7.83 -5.88
C LEU A 137 -15.95 8.53 -7.10
N VAL A 138 -17.06 8.03 -7.63
CA VAL A 138 -17.79 8.65 -8.75
C VAL A 138 -18.30 10.05 -8.37
N ALA A 139 -18.84 10.21 -7.17
CA ALA A 139 -19.25 11.54 -6.69
C ALA A 139 -18.07 12.51 -6.60
N ALA A 140 -16.89 12.05 -6.13
CA ALA A 140 -15.67 12.85 -6.08
C ALA A 140 -15.15 13.23 -7.48
N ILE A 141 -15.25 12.33 -8.45
CA ILE A 141 -14.90 12.63 -9.85
C ILE A 141 -15.80 13.72 -10.42
N HIS A 142 -17.13 13.61 -10.23
CA HIS A 142 -18.08 14.58 -10.73
C HIS A 142 -18.04 15.94 -10.02
N SER A 143 -17.55 15.99 -8.77
CA SER A 143 -17.42 17.26 -8.05
C SER A 143 -16.44 18.23 -8.70
N GLY A 144 -15.41 17.70 -9.35
CA GLY A 144 -14.31 18.51 -9.90
C GLY A 144 -13.39 19.14 -8.84
N ASP A 145 -13.50 18.74 -7.58
CA ASP A 145 -12.73 19.31 -6.47
C ASP A 145 -11.29 18.80 -6.42
N PHE A 146 -10.99 17.70 -7.11
CA PHE A 146 -9.70 17.01 -7.03
C PHE A 146 -9.00 16.95 -8.40
N ASP A 147 -7.75 17.39 -8.41
CA ASP A 147 -6.85 17.19 -9.56
C ASP A 147 -6.38 15.73 -9.66
N VAL A 148 -6.19 15.05 -8.51
CA VAL A 148 -5.71 13.66 -8.42
C VAL A 148 -6.52 12.87 -7.40
N ILE A 149 -6.88 11.65 -7.75
CA ILE A 149 -7.52 10.70 -6.84
C ILE A 149 -6.70 9.41 -6.80
N ILE A 150 -6.33 8.96 -5.61
CA ILE A 150 -5.69 7.66 -5.37
C ILE A 150 -6.69 6.77 -4.66
N CYS A 151 -7.04 5.67 -5.31
CA CYS A 151 -7.99 4.69 -4.83
C CYS A 151 -7.35 3.30 -4.78
N ASN A 152 -7.67 2.51 -3.75
CA ASN A 152 -7.35 1.09 -3.70
C ASN A 152 -8.62 0.28 -3.42
N TYR A 153 -8.89 -0.71 -4.26
CA TYR A 153 -9.91 -1.73 -4.05
C TYR A 153 -9.28 -2.95 -3.40
N PRO A 154 -9.60 -3.29 -2.15
CA PRO A 154 -8.93 -4.36 -1.40
C PRO A 154 -9.33 -5.78 -1.81
N ASN A 155 -10.37 -5.92 -2.61
CA ASN A 155 -11.04 -7.19 -2.90
C ASN A 155 -10.09 -8.29 -3.38
N GLY A 156 -9.25 -8.00 -4.39
CA GLY A 156 -8.32 -8.98 -4.97
C GLY A 156 -7.37 -9.57 -3.95
N ASP A 157 -6.81 -8.73 -3.08
CA ASP A 157 -5.88 -9.14 -2.04
C ASP A 157 -6.59 -9.81 -0.86
N MET A 158 -7.59 -9.15 -0.29
CA MET A 158 -8.25 -9.64 0.93
C MET A 158 -9.00 -10.94 0.72
N VAL A 159 -9.69 -11.09 -0.42
CA VAL A 159 -10.36 -12.34 -0.77
C VAL A 159 -9.36 -13.39 -1.26
N GLY A 160 -8.32 -12.98 -1.98
CA GLY A 160 -7.23 -13.87 -2.42
C GLY A 160 -6.56 -14.59 -1.26
N HIS A 161 -6.33 -13.91 -0.14
CA HIS A 161 -5.77 -14.50 1.07
C HIS A 161 -6.61 -15.63 1.69
N THR A 162 -7.88 -15.75 1.32
CA THR A 162 -8.74 -16.85 1.81
C THR A 162 -8.48 -18.18 1.10
N GLY A 163 -7.86 -18.15 -0.09
CA GLY A 163 -7.63 -19.33 -0.92
C GLY A 163 -8.89 -19.90 -1.58
N VAL A 164 -10.02 -19.20 -1.50
CA VAL A 164 -11.32 -19.66 -2.04
C VAL A 164 -11.53 -19.11 -3.45
N LEU A 165 -11.14 -19.90 -4.46
CA LEU A 165 -11.22 -19.48 -5.88
C LEU A 165 -12.59 -18.94 -6.32
N PRO A 166 -13.74 -19.59 -5.99
CA PRO A 166 -15.05 -19.04 -6.40
C PRO A 166 -15.34 -17.65 -5.78
N ALA A 167 -14.83 -17.37 -4.58
CA ALA A 167 -14.95 -16.06 -3.95
C ALA A 167 -14.03 -15.04 -4.64
N ALA A 168 -12.79 -15.42 -4.96
CA ALA A 168 -11.86 -14.56 -5.68
C ALA A 168 -12.42 -14.13 -7.05
N ILE A 169 -13.06 -15.05 -7.80
CA ILE A 169 -13.75 -14.73 -9.07
C ILE A 169 -14.80 -13.66 -8.85
N LYS A 170 -15.69 -13.83 -7.87
CA LYS A 170 -16.73 -12.85 -7.54
C LYS A 170 -16.16 -11.49 -7.13
N ALA A 171 -15.06 -11.51 -6.37
CA ALA A 171 -14.36 -10.30 -5.95
C ALA A 171 -13.86 -9.50 -7.16
N ILE A 172 -13.23 -10.17 -8.12
CA ILE A 172 -12.71 -9.53 -9.34
C ILE A 172 -13.86 -9.05 -10.25
N GLU A 173 -14.94 -9.82 -10.41
CA GLU A 173 -16.14 -9.41 -11.16
C GLU A 173 -16.77 -8.14 -10.54
N ALA A 174 -16.81 -8.04 -9.21
CA ALA A 174 -17.30 -6.85 -8.51
C ALA A 174 -16.41 -5.63 -8.79
N VAL A 175 -15.07 -5.80 -8.69
CA VAL A 175 -14.11 -4.74 -9.00
C VAL A 175 -14.17 -4.32 -10.45
N ASP A 176 -14.29 -5.24 -11.40
CA ASP A 176 -14.44 -4.93 -12.83
C ASP A 176 -15.68 -4.06 -13.10
N SER A 177 -16.81 -4.42 -12.49
CA SER A 177 -18.04 -3.62 -12.58
C SER A 177 -17.86 -2.21 -11.97
N CYS A 178 -17.16 -2.10 -10.86
CA CYS A 178 -16.83 -0.83 -10.22
C CYS A 178 -15.90 0.03 -11.10
N ILE A 179 -14.86 -0.55 -11.67
CA ILE A 179 -13.93 0.12 -12.58
C ILE A 179 -14.68 0.63 -13.81
N GLY A 180 -15.62 -0.15 -14.36
CA GLY A 180 -16.49 0.28 -15.47
C GLY A 180 -17.24 1.57 -15.17
N ARG A 181 -17.78 1.71 -13.94
CA ARG A 181 -18.46 2.94 -13.48
C ARG A 181 -17.49 4.12 -13.32
N VAL A 182 -16.32 3.87 -12.77
CA VAL A 182 -15.26 4.89 -12.59
C VAL A 182 -14.81 5.42 -13.96
N VAL A 183 -14.54 4.53 -14.91
CA VAL A 183 -14.14 4.90 -16.28
C VAL A 183 -15.25 5.70 -16.98
N ALA A 184 -16.52 5.33 -16.81
CA ALA A 184 -17.64 6.10 -17.36
C ALA A 184 -17.67 7.53 -16.79
N ALA A 185 -17.58 7.69 -15.47
CA ALA A 185 -17.55 8.99 -14.81
C ALA A 185 -16.34 9.85 -15.24
N LEU A 186 -15.16 9.26 -15.37
CA LEU A 186 -13.97 9.97 -15.85
C LEU A 186 -14.15 10.48 -17.30
N ARG A 187 -14.73 9.67 -18.18
CA ARG A 187 -15.01 10.10 -19.55
C ARG A 187 -15.97 11.28 -19.63
N GLU A 188 -16.96 11.36 -18.74
CA GLU A 188 -17.93 12.46 -18.67
C GLU A 188 -17.26 13.79 -18.30
N VAL A 189 -16.20 13.75 -17.49
CA VAL A 189 -15.48 14.96 -17.04
C VAL A 189 -14.17 15.19 -17.80
N GLY A 190 -13.83 14.35 -18.78
CA GLY A 190 -12.56 14.43 -19.52
C GLY A 190 -11.35 14.02 -18.69
N GLY A 191 -11.57 13.20 -17.67
CA GLY A 191 -10.51 12.66 -16.79
C GLY A 191 -9.81 11.45 -17.41
N GLU A 192 -8.64 11.11 -16.84
CA GLU A 192 -7.82 9.97 -17.26
C GLU A 192 -7.48 9.11 -16.04
N CYS A 193 -7.20 7.82 -16.23
CA CYS A 193 -6.73 6.98 -15.12
C CYS A 193 -5.69 5.94 -15.53
N LEU A 194 -4.86 5.59 -14.56
CA LEU A 194 -3.99 4.43 -14.55
C LEU A 194 -4.61 3.38 -13.62
N ILE A 195 -4.79 2.17 -14.12
CA ILE A 195 -5.32 1.03 -13.37
C ILE A 195 -4.19 0.01 -13.26
N THR A 196 -3.80 -0.32 -12.04
CA THR A 196 -2.71 -1.27 -11.76
C THR A 196 -2.96 -2.00 -10.45
N ALA A 197 -2.04 -2.86 -10.03
CA ALA A 197 -1.98 -3.44 -8.69
C ALA A 197 -0.62 -3.18 -8.06
N ASP A 198 -0.56 -3.19 -6.73
CA ASP A 198 0.67 -3.04 -5.95
C ASP A 198 1.45 -4.36 -5.85
N HIS A 199 0.79 -5.49 -5.99
CA HIS A 199 1.35 -6.85 -6.04
C HIS A 199 0.33 -7.82 -6.62
N GLY A 200 0.77 -9.04 -6.92
CA GLY A 200 -0.10 -10.14 -7.29
C GLY A 200 -0.62 -10.90 -6.07
N ASN A 201 -1.77 -11.55 -6.21
CA ASN A 201 -2.39 -12.45 -5.25
C ASN A 201 -3.42 -13.35 -5.94
N ALA A 202 -4.57 -12.78 -6.36
CA ALA A 202 -5.73 -13.53 -6.85
C ALA A 202 -5.51 -14.25 -8.20
N GLU A 203 -4.45 -13.92 -8.94
CA GLU A 203 -4.10 -14.63 -10.18
C GLU A 203 -3.53 -16.04 -9.93
N MET A 204 -3.13 -16.33 -8.68
CA MET A 204 -2.63 -17.64 -8.27
C MET A 204 -3.36 -18.10 -7.02
N MET A 205 -4.49 -18.79 -7.17
CA MET A 205 -5.31 -19.30 -6.06
C MET A 205 -4.99 -20.75 -5.71
N LEU A 206 -4.18 -21.43 -6.53
CA LEU A 206 -3.78 -22.83 -6.34
C LEU A 206 -2.28 -22.95 -6.58
N ASP A 207 -1.58 -23.54 -5.65
CA ASP A 207 -0.21 -24.00 -5.83
C ASP A 207 -0.23 -25.28 -6.66
N THR A 208 0.28 -25.21 -7.90
CA THR A 208 0.24 -26.32 -8.85
C THR A 208 1.16 -27.48 -8.44
N ASP A 209 2.19 -27.22 -7.64
CA ASP A 209 3.15 -28.24 -7.20
C ASP A 209 2.63 -29.04 -6.01
N SER A 210 2.02 -28.39 -5.06
CA SER A 210 1.48 -29.02 -3.86
C SER A 210 -0.02 -29.39 -3.97
N GLY A 211 -0.75 -28.78 -4.89
CA GLY A 211 -2.21 -28.91 -5.02
C GLY A 211 -2.99 -28.25 -3.88
N GLN A 212 -2.34 -27.42 -3.08
CA GLN A 212 -2.97 -26.69 -1.98
C GLN A 212 -3.42 -25.29 -2.42
N ALA A 213 -4.36 -24.70 -1.68
CA ALA A 213 -4.74 -23.31 -1.88
C ALA A 213 -3.54 -22.39 -1.66
N HIS A 214 -3.29 -21.49 -2.62
CA HIS A 214 -2.29 -20.44 -2.48
C HIS A 214 -2.93 -19.21 -1.87
N THR A 215 -2.38 -18.72 -0.77
CA THR A 215 -2.95 -17.62 0.02
C THR A 215 -1.95 -16.48 0.26
N ALA A 216 -0.81 -16.51 -0.41
CA ALA A 216 0.25 -15.51 -0.26
C ALA A 216 0.29 -14.58 -1.48
N HIS A 217 0.98 -13.45 -1.32
CA HIS A 217 1.29 -12.59 -2.46
C HIS A 217 2.20 -13.30 -3.45
N THR A 218 2.07 -12.96 -4.72
CA THR A 218 2.96 -13.43 -5.78
C THR A 218 3.92 -12.33 -6.20
N SER A 219 5.02 -12.70 -6.84
CA SER A 219 6.01 -11.77 -7.41
C SER A 219 5.86 -11.61 -8.93
N GLY A 220 4.76 -12.08 -9.51
CA GLY A 220 4.46 -11.93 -10.92
C GLY A 220 4.26 -10.46 -11.33
N PRO A 221 4.36 -10.15 -12.64
CA PRO A 221 4.06 -8.82 -13.12
C PRO A 221 2.58 -8.49 -12.93
N VAL A 222 2.31 -7.24 -12.55
CA VAL A 222 0.95 -6.71 -12.44
C VAL A 222 0.55 -5.93 -13.71
N PRO A 223 -0.74 -5.84 -14.06
CA PRO A 223 -1.18 -5.09 -15.22
C PRO A 223 -0.98 -3.58 -15.03
N LEU A 224 -0.76 -2.87 -16.13
CA LEU A 224 -0.90 -1.42 -16.21
C LEU A 224 -1.83 -1.09 -17.37
N ILE A 225 -2.99 -0.53 -17.06
CA ILE A 225 -3.99 -0.12 -18.03
C ILE A 225 -4.16 1.39 -17.97
N TYR A 226 -4.08 2.04 -19.10
CA TYR A 226 -4.33 3.47 -19.22
C TYR A 226 -5.65 3.73 -19.94
N VAL A 227 -6.45 4.58 -19.34
CA VAL A 227 -7.69 5.11 -19.94
C VAL A 227 -7.58 6.62 -20.02
N GLY A 228 -7.49 7.16 -21.23
CA GLY A 228 -7.29 8.59 -21.45
C GLY A 228 -7.05 8.92 -22.92
N ARG A 229 -6.22 9.94 -23.16
CA ARG A 229 -5.78 10.35 -24.48
C ARG A 229 -5.00 9.23 -25.20
N ASN A 230 -4.87 9.31 -26.51
CA ASN A 230 -3.98 8.42 -27.24
C ASN A 230 -2.54 8.61 -26.74
N ALA A 231 -1.88 7.51 -26.40
CA ALA A 231 -0.50 7.53 -25.93
C ALA A 231 0.27 6.30 -26.43
N SER A 232 1.56 6.46 -26.64
CA SER A 232 2.46 5.32 -26.83
C SER A 232 2.90 4.79 -25.47
N VAL A 233 3.10 3.46 -25.38
CA VAL A 233 3.45 2.75 -24.13
C VAL A 233 4.91 2.32 -24.19
N THR A 234 5.66 2.56 -23.10
CA THR A 234 6.99 2.01 -22.88
C THR A 234 6.88 0.70 -22.10
N GLU A 235 7.40 -0.38 -22.64
CA GLU A 235 7.39 -1.70 -22.01
C GLU A 235 8.39 -1.80 -20.83
N GLY A 236 8.17 -2.80 -19.97
CA GLY A 236 9.08 -3.17 -18.88
C GLY A 236 9.08 -2.15 -17.73
N GLY A 237 7.90 -1.70 -17.33
CA GLY A 237 7.70 -0.81 -16.19
C GLY A 237 7.81 -1.51 -14.84
N ILE A 238 8.01 -0.71 -13.79
CA ILE A 238 7.95 -1.10 -12.39
C ILE A 238 7.06 -0.12 -11.62
N LEU A 239 6.68 -0.46 -10.38
CA LEU A 239 5.73 0.36 -9.60
C LEU A 239 6.22 1.80 -9.35
N SER A 240 7.54 2.00 -9.22
CA SER A 240 8.11 3.35 -9.05
C SER A 240 7.96 4.25 -10.29
N ASP A 241 7.55 3.71 -11.43
CA ASP A 241 7.33 4.45 -12.67
C ASP A 241 5.94 5.13 -12.71
N ILE A 242 5.00 4.72 -11.83
CA ILE A 242 3.61 5.20 -11.84
C ILE A 242 3.54 6.69 -11.51
N ALA A 243 4.16 7.13 -10.40
CA ALA A 243 4.11 8.52 -9.97
C ALA A 243 4.72 9.50 -11.00
N PRO A 244 5.95 9.27 -11.54
CA PRO A 244 6.50 10.15 -12.58
C PRO A 244 5.67 10.09 -13.88
N THR A 245 5.07 8.97 -14.23
CA THR A 245 4.14 8.87 -15.38
C THR A 245 2.88 9.71 -15.16
N MET A 246 2.28 9.67 -13.97
CA MET A 246 1.14 10.53 -13.61
C MET A 246 1.50 12.02 -13.73
N LEU A 247 2.61 12.43 -13.14
CA LEU A 247 3.06 13.83 -13.22
C LEU A 247 3.30 14.27 -14.66
N HIS A 248 3.90 13.40 -15.49
CA HIS A 248 4.10 13.67 -16.91
C HIS A 248 2.78 13.87 -17.66
N LEU A 249 1.80 12.98 -17.45
CA LEU A 249 0.46 13.09 -18.05
C LEU A 249 -0.26 14.37 -17.64
N MET A 250 -0.01 14.85 -16.42
CA MET A 250 -0.54 16.12 -15.90
C MET A 250 0.25 17.34 -16.37
N GLY A 251 1.36 17.18 -17.10
CA GLY A 251 2.24 18.29 -17.49
C GLY A 251 2.95 18.96 -16.32
N LEU A 252 3.14 18.24 -15.21
CA LEU A 252 3.83 18.72 -14.03
C LEU A 252 5.32 18.33 -14.04
N PRO A 253 6.20 19.13 -13.42
CA PRO A 253 7.60 18.77 -13.27
C PRO A 253 7.74 17.52 -12.38
N ILE A 254 8.73 16.69 -12.70
CA ILE A 254 9.07 15.47 -11.93
C ILE A 254 10.23 15.82 -11.00
N PRO A 255 10.11 15.59 -9.67
CA PRO A 255 11.20 15.88 -8.74
C PRO A 255 12.35 14.88 -8.93
N PRO A 256 13.60 15.28 -8.64
CA PRO A 256 14.78 14.44 -8.88
C PRO A 256 14.81 13.15 -8.03
N GLU A 257 14.08 13.11 -6.93
CA GLU A 257 13.94 11.92 -6.08
C GLU A 257 13.11 10.82 -6.76
N MET A 258 12.24 11.16 -7.72
CA MET A 258 11.49 10.18 -8.52
C MET A 258 12.35 9.71 -9.69
N SER A 259 13.09 8.63 -9.49
CA SER A 259 14.00 8.04 -10.50
C SER A 259 13.31 7.10 -11.50
N GLY A 260 12.00 6.90 -11.39
CA GLY A 260 11.22 6.04 -12.28
C GLY A 260 11.11 6.60 -13.71
N LYS A 261 10.81 5.70 -14.66
CA LYS A 261 10.63 6.06 -16.07
C LYS A 261 9.22 6.58 -16.33
N ILE A 262 9.07 7.32 -17.42
CA ILE A 262 7.76 7.66 -17.98
C ILE A 262 7.31 6.48 -18.85
N LEU A 263 6.19 5.87 -18.50
CA LEU A 263 5.66 4.69 -19.22
C LEU A 263 4.68 5.06 -20.34
N LEU A 264 4.11 6.26 -20.31
CA LEU A 264 3.10 6.72 -21.26
C LEU A 264 3.49 8.07 -21.83
N GLN A 265 3.52 8.15 -23.16
CA GLN A 265 3.80 9.38 -23.89
C GLN A 265 2.56 9.73 -24.71
N PRO A 266 1.80 10.79 -24.36
CA PRO A 266 0.69 11.28 -25.17
C PRO A 266 1.17 11.69 -26.57
N ASN A 267 0.35 11.33 -27.59
CA ASN A 267 0.64 11.65 -29.01
C ASN A 267 0.26 13.09 -29.35
#